data_1d56077338ff3ffc80ec4acd5b42ff7d
#
_entry.id   1d56077338ff3ffc80ec4acd5b42ff7d
#
_cell.length_a   1.000
_cell.length_b   1.000
_cell.length_c   1.000
_cell.angle_alpha   90.00
_cell.angle_beta   90.00
_cell.angle_gamma   90.00
#
_symmetry.space_group_name_H-M   'P 1'
#
loop_
_entity.id
_entity.type
_entity.pdbx_description
1 polymer ?
#
loop_
_entity_poly.entity_id
_entity_poly.type
_entity_poly.pdbx_seq_one_letter_code
_entity_poly.pdbx_strand_id
1 'polypeptide(L)'
;MYKIAKIYFKPIIKDRDIALDKIDDILWMLIKNGQILEECIVEDHNDHYIANVITTDDDSLDTKYFNQYIKNEVKNFEINVQIICDDALATDSCHCEEHSYYVLAINPDDSSSPIICGDCGKEIPLIRIPYLYKEEEHYSILSFQRLYRSVDNLWMESLSDRFSKRQIVDYKSQLNQRGIEICNELEKKVQKPVYYLLCNPIGGWFEFEKNNKELQVCPKCGGELKVLKDSYVEKICDKCRLAFITYEK
;
A
#
# COMPACT_ATOMS: atom_id res chain seq x y z
N MET A 1 3.10 -11.28 -8.97
CA MET A 1 1.76 -11.66 -8.39
C MET A 1 1.95 -12.07 -6.94
N TYR A 2 1.00 -11.76 -6.06
CA TYR A 2 1.05 -12.18 -4.65
C TYR A 2 1.05 -13.71 -4.54
N LYS A 3 1.80 -14.24 -3.56
CA LYS A 3 1.94 -15.68 -3.31
C LYS A 3 1.56 -16.00 -1.88
N ILE A 4 0.98 -17.16 -1.67
CA ILE A 4 0.84 -17.78 -0.35
C ILE A 4 2.14 -18.52 -0.05
N ALA A 5 2.74 -18.22 1.10
CA ALA A 5 4.01 -18.81 1.52
C ALA A 5 3.97 -19.27 2.97
N LYS A 6 4.85 -20.20 3.31
CA LYS A 6 5.14 -20.63 4.67
C LYS A 6 6.57 -20.24 5.03
N ILE A 7 6.73 -19.58 6.18
CA ILE A 7 8.02 -19.31 6.80
C ILE A 7 8.17 -20.23 7.99
N TYR A 8 9.15 -21.13 7.94
CA TYR A 8 9.47 -22.05 9.01
C TYR A 8 10.52 -21.40 9.92
N PHE A 9 10.23 -21.28 11.21
CA PHE A 9 11.09 -20.76 12.23
C PHE A 9 11.48 -21.87 13.21
N LYS A 10 12.72 -22.35 13.17
CA LYS A 10 13.25 -23.24 14.19
C LYS A 10 14.14 -22.42 15.13
N PRO A 11 13.68 -22.19 16.38
CA PRO A 11 14.39 -21.31 17.29
C PRO A 11 15.72 -21.93 17.75
N ILE A 12 16.76 -21.09 17.78
CA ILE A 12 18.03 -21.38 18.46
C ILE A 12 17.90 -21.03 19.94
N ILE A 13 16.99 -20.13 20.26
CA ILE A 13 16.63 -19.68 21.61
C ILE A 13 15.86 -20.80 22.30
N LYS A 14 16.19 -21.08 23.56
CA LYS A 14 15.52 -22.15 24.34
C LYS A 14 14.23 -21.71 25.00
N ASP A 15 14.10 -20.42 25.28
CA ASP A 15 12.90 -19.85 25.89
C ASP A 15 11.82 -19.66 24.84
N ARG A 16 10.69 -20.29 25.05
CA ARG A 16 9.57 -20.33 24.09
C ARG A 16 8.86 -18.99 23.96
N ASP A 17 8.64 -18.28 25.06
CA ASP A 17 7.94 -17.01 25.07
C ASP A 17 8.79 -15.95 24.33
N ILE A 18 10.09 -15.93 24.64
CA ILE A 18 11.05 -15.06 23.92
C ILE A 18 11.09 -15.41 22.43
N ALA A 19 11.03 -16.69 22.08
CA ALA A 19 11.02 -17.10 20.67
C ALA A 19 9.78 -16.60 19.93
N LEU A 20 8.59 -16.67 20.55
CA LEU A 20 7.34 -16.18 19.99
C LEU A 20 7.34 -14.66 19.82
N ASP A 21 7.79 -13.91 20.84
CA ASP A 21 7.91 -12.46 20.76
C ASP A 21 8.83 -12.04 19.58
N LYS A 22 9.94 -12.74 19.40
CA LYS A 22 10.86 -12.48 18.30
C LYS A 22 10.31 -12.86 16.92
N ILE A 23 9.48 -13.89 16.83
CA ILE A 23 8.78 -14.22 15.58
C ILE A 23 7.80 -13.11 15.23
N ASP A 24 7.03 -12.63 16.19
CA ASP A 24 6.12 -11.49 16.00
C ASP A 24 6.87 -10.23 15.52
N ASP A 25 8.00 -9.91 16.16
CA ASP A 25 8.87 -8.82 15.75
C ASP A 25 9.37 -8.98 14.30
N ILE A 26 9.83 -10.19 13.91
CA ILE A 26 10.28 -10.47 12.53
C ILE A 26 9.14 -10.27 11.54
N LEU A 27 7.96 -10.82 11.81
CA LEU A 27 6.79 -10.67 10.95
C LEU A 27 6.40 -9.19 10.80
N TRP A 28 6.39 -8.43 11.91
CA TRP A 28 6.14 -6.99 11.88
C TRP A 28 7.18 -6.21 11.06
N MET A 29 8.46 -6.60 11.15
CA MET A 29 9.52 -6.00 10.34
C MET A 29 9.35 -6.34 8.85
N LEU A 30 8.97 -7.57 8.50
CA LEU A 30 8.69 -7.97 7.12
C LEU A 30 7.49 -7.21 6.54
N ILE A 31 6.42 -7.01 7.32
CA ILE A 31 5.26 -6.19 6.96
C ILE A 31 5.71 -4.74 6.68
N LYS A 32 6.41 -4.13 7.63
CA LYS A 32 6.89 -2.75 7.50
C LYS A 32 7.86 -2.55 6.35
N ASN A 33 8.60 -3.59 6.00
CA ASN A 33 9.51 -3.60 4.86
C ASN A 33 8.80 -3.85 3.53
N GLY A 34 7.49 -4.13 3.54
CA GLY A 34 6.69 -4.39 2.35
C GLY A 34 6.92 -5.76 1.70
N GLN A 35 7.47 -6.73 2.45
CA GLN A 35 7.79 -8.07 1.95
C GLN A 35 6.61 -9.03 2.05
N ILE A 36 5.76 -8.86 3.07
CA ILE A 36 4.52 -9.61 3.29
C ILE A 36 3.36 -8.65 3.61
N LEU A 37 2.13 -9.11 3.42
CA LEU A 37 0.92 -8.40 3.84
C LEU A 37 0.69 -8.54 5.36
N GLU A 38 -0.27 -7.77 5.89
CA GLU A 38 -0.56 -7.74 7.33
C GLU A 38 -1.19 -9.04 7.86
N GLU A 39 -1.88 -9.79 7.02
CA GLU A 39 -2.53 -11.03 7.39
C GLU A 39 -1.50 -12.16 7.51
N CYS A 40 -1.24 -12.60 8.73
CA CYS A 40 -0.40 -13.76 9.01
C CYS A 40 -0.97 -14.61 10.14
N ILE A 41 -0.78 -15.93 10.03
CA ILE A 41 -1.17 -16.90 11.04
C ILE A 41 0.06 -17.71 11.43
N VAL A 42 0.38 -17.76 12.72
CA VAL A 42 1.51 -18.53 13.24
C VAL A 42 0.99 -19.84 13.87
N GLU A 43 1.46 -20.95 13.34
CA GLU A 43 1.22 -22.31 13.86
C GLU A 43 2.36 -22.72 14.78
N ASP A 44 2.03 -23.43 15.86
CA ASP A 44 2.97 -23.94 16.84
C ASP A 44 3.09 -25.46 16.74
N HIS A 45 4.28 -25.95 16.44
CA HIS A 45 4.60 -27.36 16.24
C HIS A 45 5.62 -27.92 17.27
N ASN A 46 5.59 -27.42 18.50
CA ASN A 46 6.45 -27.81 19.64
C ASN A 46 7.95 -27.48 19.47
N ASP A 47 8.60 -27.89 18.39
CA ASP A 47 10.02 -27.69 18.12
C ASP A 47 10.31 -26.61 17.07
N HIS A 48 9.28 -26.17 16.35
CA HIS A 48 9.33 -25.10 15.35
C HIS A 48 7.98 -24.40 15.23
N TYR A 49 7.99 -23.23 14.56
CA TYR A 49 6.81 -22.45 14.25
C TYR A 49 6.68 -22.27 12.75
N ILE A 50 5.45 -22.15 12.25
CA ILE A 50 5.17 -21.91 10.83
C ILE A 50 4.31 -20.67 10.71
N ALA A 51 4.82 -19.62 10.07
CA ALA A 51 4.00 -18.48 9.71
C ALA A 51 3.46 -18.64 8.28
N ASN A 52 2.13 -18.64 8.16
CA ASN A 52 1.45 -18.57 6.87
C ASN A 52 1.29 -17.10 6.51
N VAL A 53 1.85 -16.68 5.38
CA VAL A 53 1.94 -15.29 4.97
C VAL A 53 1.55 -15.13 3.50
N ILE A 54 1.15 -13.91 3.12
CA ILE A 54 0.98 -13.51 1.73
C ILE A 54 2.18 -12.64 1.36
N THR A 55 2.96 -13.06 0.37
CA THR A 55 4.12 -12.31 -0.13
C THR A 55 3.69 -11.27 -1.15
N THR A 56 4.43 -10.17 -1.24
CA THR A 56 4.09 -9.06 -2.15
C THR A 56 4.67 -9.23 -3.55
N ASP A 57 5.63 -10.14 -3.72
CA ASP A 57 6.26 -10.48 -4.99
C ASP A 57 6.85 -11.89 -4.93
N ASP A 58 7.25 -12.46 -6.07
CA ASP A 58 7.78 -13.82 -6.20
C ASP A 58 9.05 -14.04 -5.36
N ASP A 59 9.87 -13.00 -5.23
CA ASP A 59 11.14 -13.01 -4.52
C ASP A 59 11.15 -12.13 -3.26
N SER A 60 9.99 -11.67 -2.80
CA SER A 60 9.91 -10.69 -1.70
C SER A 60 10.52 -11.16 -0.39
N LEU A 61 10.61 -12.49 -0.17
CA LEU A 61 11.26 -13.07 1.02
C LEU A 61 12.76 -13.32 0.86
N ASP A 62 13.36 -12.94 -0.27
CA ASP A 62 14.81 -13.02 -0.44
C ASP A 62 15.55 -12.12 0.56
N THR A 63 16.67 -12.63 1.07
CA THR A 63 17.51 -11.90 2.04
C THR A 63 18.11 -10.61 1.50
N LYS A 64 18.11 -10.42 0.17
CA LYS A 64 18.55 -9.17 -0.46
C LYS A 64 17.71 -7.95 -0.06
N TYR A 65 16.41 -8.19 0.28
CA TYR A 65 15.50 -7.15 0.73
C TYR A 65 15.53 -6.92 2.26
N PHE A 66 16.22 -7.76 3.01
CA PHE A 66 16.29 -7.60 4.46
C PHE A 66 17.04 -6.33 4.82
N ASN A 67 16.37 -5.44 5.56
CA ASN A 67 17.00 -4.31 6.20
C ASN A 67 17.86 -4.76 7.39
N GLN A 68 18.57 -3.82 8.03
CA GLN A 68 19.46 -4.14 9.16
C GLN A 68 18.71 -4.76 10.36
N TYR A 69 17.46 -4.38 10.59
CA TYR A 69 16.65 -4.88 11.71
C TYR A 69 16.31 -6.35 11.51
N ILE A 70 15.75 -6.70 10.33
CA ILE A 70 15.45 -8.09 9.97
C ILE A 70 16.71 -8.95 10.04
N LYS A 71 17.83 -8.49 9.47
CA LYS A 71 19.11 -9.22 9.50
C LYS A 71 19.62 -9.52 10.91
N ASN A 72 19.28 -8.71 11.89
CA ASN A 72 19.67 -8.94 13.28
C ASN A 72 18.79 -9.98 13.96
N GLU A 73 17.47 -9.91 13.78
CA GLU A 73 16.53 -10.80 14.46
C GLU A 73 16.51 -12.22 13.89
N VAL A 74 16.64 -12.37 12.58
CA VAL A 74 16.66 -13.70 11.93
C VAL A 74 17.79 -14.61 12.37
N LYS A 75 18.88 -14.06 12.94
CA LYS A 75 20.01 -14.83 13.50
C LYS A 75 19.62 -15.74 14.66
N ASN A 76 18.47 -15.48 15.28
CA ASN A 76 17.94 -16.26 16.39
C ASN A 76 17.23 -17.55 15.97
N PHE A 77 17.13 -17.78 14.65
CA PHE A 77 16.37 -18.90 14.07
C PHE A 77 17.09 -19.54 12.90
N GLU A 78 16.88 -20.85 12.72
CA GLU A 78 17.05 -21.49 11.43
C GLU A 78 15.75 -21.24 10.65
N ILE A 79 15.84 -20.49 9.52
CA ILE A 79 14.66 -20.10 8.74
C ILE A 79 14.66 -20.81 7.41
N ASN A 80 13.51 -21.36 7.03
CA ASN A 80 13.24 -21.87 5.69
C ASN A 80 11.96 -21.27 5.15
N VAL A 81 11.90 -21.01 3.85
CA VAL A 81 10.74 -20.43 3.16
C VAL A 81 10.26 -21.38 2.09
N GLN A 82 8.95 -21.61 2.04
CA GLN A 82 8.30 -22.41 1.03
C GLN A 82 7.16 -21.59 0.39
N ILE A 83 7.27 -21.32 -0.91
CA ILE A 83 6.15 -20.79 -1.69
C ILE A 83 5.18 -21.94 -1.96
N ILE A 84 3.90 -21.74 -1.65
CA ILE A 84 2.84 -22.75 -1.77
C ILE A 84 2.11 -22.63 -3.10
N CYS A 85 1.55 -21.45 -3.39
CA CYS A 85 0.79 -21.20 -4.60
C CYS A 85 0.63 -19.69 -4.83
N ASP A 86 0.05 -19.34 -5.97
CA ASP A 86 -0.43 -17.98 -6.22
C ASP A 86 -1.67 -17.69 -5.35
N ASP A 87 -1.81 -16.43 -4.91
CA ASP A 87 -3.08 -15.97 -4.35
C ASP A 87 -4.07 -15.76 -5.49
N ALA A 88 -5.10 -16.61 -5.53
CA ALA A 88 -6.07 -16.63 -6.63
C ALA A 88 -6.96 -15.37 -6.72
N LEU A 89 -7.04 -14.58 -5.64
CA LEU A 89 -7.85 -13.37 -5.57
C LEU A 89 -7.01 -12.10 -5.74
N ALA A 90 -5.68 -12.21 -5.69
CA ALA A 90 -4.81 -11.07 -5.79
C ALA A 90 -4.73 -10.51 -7.22
N THR A 91 -4.56 -9.20 -7.30
CA THR A 91 -4.24 -8.51 -8.54
C THR A 91 -2.81 -8.84 -8.99
N ASP A 92 -2.55 -8.70 -10.28
CA ASP A 92 -1.21 -8.92 -10.82
C ASP A 92 -0.32 -7.71 -10.56
N SER A 93 0.93 -7.95 -10.17
CA SER A 93 1.90 -6.88 -9.90
C SER A 93 2.39 -6.23 -11.21
N CYS A 94 2.90 -5.01 -11.10
CA CYS A 94 3.55 -4.33 -12.22
C CYS A 94 4.88 -5.02 -12.58
N HIS A 95 5.10 -5.24 -13.88
CA HIS A 95 6.35 -5.79 -14.45
C HIS A 95 7.07 -4.80 -15.39
N CYS A 96 6.67 -3.52 -15.40
CA CYS A 96 7.35 -2.51 -16.18
C CYS A 96 8.78 -2.30 -15.67
N GLU A 97 9.76 -2.25 -16.58
CA GLU A 97 11.16 -1.96 -16.22
C GLU A 97 11.35 -0.50 -15.83
N GLU A 98 10.60 0.40 -16.47
CA GLU A 98 10.56 1.83 -16.18
C GLU A 98 9.13 2.31 -15.96
N HIS A 99 8.98 3.37 -15.18
CA HIS A 99 7.70 3.99 -14.88
C HIS A 99 7.73 5.45 -15.33
N SER A 100 6.73 5.87 -16.12
CA SER A 100 6.57 7.27 -16.50
C SER A 100 6.11 8.13 -15.32
N TYR A 101 5.24 7.59 -14.49
CA TYR A 101 4.73 8.20 -13.26
C TYR A 101 4.15 7.14 -12.32
N TYR A 102 3.90 7.56 -11.09
CA TYR A 102 3.29 6.74 -10.04
C TYR A 102 2.01 7.37 -9.55
N VAL A 103 1.12 6.56 -9.00
CA VAL A 103 -0.11 7.02 -8.34
C VAL A 103 -0.19 6.40 -6.94
N LEU A 104 -0.33 7.24 -5.91
CA LEU A 104 -0.73 6.78 -4.58
C LEU A 104 -2.24 6.68 -4.57
N ALA A 105 -2.77 5.45 -4.59
CA ALA A 105 -4.18 5.11 -4.61
C ALA A 105 -4.47 4.07 -3.53
N ILE A 106 -5.38 4.37 -2.61
CA ILE A 106 -5.75 3.43 -1.56
C ILE A 106 -6.96 2.65 -2.01
N ASN A 107 -6.82 1.32 -2.08
CA ASN A 107 -7.95 0.41 -2.13
C ASN A 107 -8.47 0.22 -0.70
N PRO A 108 -9.74 0.58 -0.39
CA PRO A 108 -10.25 0.40 0.98
C PRO A 108 -10.47 -1.07 1.34
N ASP A 109 -10.65 -1.95 0.36
CA ASP A 109 -11.09 -3.33 0.57
C ASP A 109 -9.93 -4.32 0.84
N ASP A 110 -8.68 -3.93 0.54
CA ASP A 110 -7.54 -4.82 0.71
C ASP A 110 -6.29 -4.12 1.29
N SER A 111 -5.28 -4.93 1.63
CA SER A 111 -3.98 -4.50 2.18
C SER A 111 -2.86 -4.50 1.13
N SER A 112 -3.19 -4.65 -0.15
CA SER A 112 -2.23 -4.64 -1.25
C SER A 112 -1.46 -3.32 -1.37
N SER A 113 -0.45 -3.27 -2.23
CA SER A 113 0.36 -2.06 -2.36
C SER A 113 -0.46 -0.86 -2.82
N PRO A 114 -0.41 0.27 -2.11
CA PRO A 114 -1.12 1.48 -2.51
C PRO A 114 -0.39 2.29 -3.60
N ILE A 115 0.72 1.80 -4.13
CA ILE A 115 1.47 2.46 -5.20
C ILE A 115 1.17 1.78 -6.52
N ILE A 116 0.58 2.54 -7.43
CA ILE A 116 0.15 2.06 -8.75
C ILE A 116 1.10 2.60 -9.83
N CYS A 117 1.46 1.75 -10.78
CA CYS A 117 2.17 2.13 -11.99
C CYS A 117 1.25 2.94 -12.91
N GLY A 118 1.66 4.13 -13.30
CA GLY A 118 0.89 4.97 -14.21
C GLY A 118 0.78 4.41 -15.63
N ASP A 119 1.73 3.60 -16.05
CA ASP A 119 1.78 3.08 -17.42
C ASP A 119 0.90 1.85 -17.63
N CYS A 120 0.89 0.90 -16.68
CA CYS A 120 0.11 -0.34 -16.80
C CYS A 120 -1.08 -0.45 -15.85
N GLY A 121 -1.23 0.48 -14.90
CA GLY A 121 -2.33 0.49 -13.93
C GLY A 121 -2.24 -0.60 -12.86
N LYS A 122 -1.14 -1.37 -12.80
CA LYS A 122 -0.95 -2.43 -11.82
C LYS A 122 -0.20 -1.94 -10.59
N GLU A 123 -0.37 -2.64 -9.49
CA GLU A 123 0.30 -2.35 -8.22
C GLU A 123 1.81 -2.59 -8.31
N ILE A 124 2.57 -1.72 -7.67
CA ILE A 124 4.02 -1.86 -7.53
C ILE A 124 4.31 -2.32 -6.10
N PRO A 125 4.86 -3.53 -5.89
CA PRO A 125 5.23 -3.99 -4.56
C PRO A 125 6.13 -2.99 -3.82
N LEU A 126 5.87 -2.75 -2.54
CA LEU A 126 6.63 -1.75 -1.77
C LEU A 126 8.12 -2.06 -1.70
N ILE A 127 8.53 -3.34 -1.77
CA ILE A 127 9.95 -3.73 -1.84
C ILE A 127 10.70 -3.15 -3.06
N ARG A 128 9.97 -2.74 -4.10
CA ARG A 128 10.53 -2.09 -5.30
C ARG A 128 10.50 -0.56 -5.22
N ILE A 129 9.95 -0.01 -4.13
CA ILE A 129 9.86 1.42 -3.88
C ILE A 129 10.99 1.85 -2.93
N PRO A 130 11.70 2.96 -3.17
CA PRO A 130 12.72 3.43 -2.24
C PRO A 130 12.10 3.87 -0.90
N TYR A 131 12.82 3.64 0.20
CA TYR A 131 12.40 4.17 1.50
C TYR A 131 12.30 5.70 1.48
N LEU A 132 11.19 6.23 1.98
CA LEU A 132 10.94 7.67 1.99
C LEU A 132 11.85 8.40 2.98
N TYR A 133 12.09 7.77 4.12
CA TYR A 133 12.83 8.32 5.25
C TYR A 133 14.05 7.45 5.60
N LYS A 134 14.75 7.78 6.69
CA LYS A 134 15.99 7.10 7.09
C LYS A 134 15.79 5.74 7.74
N GLU A 135 14.56 5.46 8.16
CA GLU A 135 14.20 4.29 8.98
C GLU A 135 14.18 2.97 8.20
N GLU A 136 14.59 2.91 6.95
CA GLU A 136 14.63 1.69 6.12
C GLU A 136 13.34 0.84 6.24
N GLU A 137 12.17 1.49 6.21
CA GLU A 137 10.85 0.86 6.27
C GLU A 137 9.81 1.67 5.49
N HIS A 138 8.69 1.03 5.10
CA HIS A 138 7.57 1.68 4.42
C HIS A 138 6.42 2.06 5.37
N TYR A 139 6.68 2.11 6.67
CA TYR A 139 5.65 2.35 7.68
C TYR A 139 4.82 3.62 7.44
N SER A 140 5.41 4.67 6.91
CA SER A 140 4.68 5.92 6.59
C SER A 140 3.58 5.70 5.55
N ILE A 141 3.84 4.89 4.52
CA ILE A 141 2.87 4.52 3.48
C ILE A 141 1.81 3.58 4.06
N LEU A 142 2.23 2.51 4.74
CA LEU A 142 1.33 1.51 5.33
C LEU A 142 0.44 2.11 6.43
N SER A 143 0.98 2.98 7.29
CA SER A 143 0.18 3.66 8.32
C SER A 143 -0.83 4.63 7.72
N PHE A 144 -0.49 5.27 6.60
CA PHE A 144 -1.44 6.10 5.85
C PHE A 144 -2.56 5.26 5.24
N GLN A 145 -2.22 4.13 4.62
CA GLN A 145 -3.20 3.19 4.05
C GLN A 145 -4.20 2.73 5.13
N ARG A 146 -3.71 2.27 6.29
CA ARG A 146 -4.56 1.87 7.43
C ARG A 146 -5.45 3.00 7.93
N LEU A 147 -4.90 4.21 8.03
CA LEU A 147 -5.68 5.37 8.45
C LEU A 147 -6.78 5.72 7.45
N TYR A 148 -6.47 5.68 6.15
CA TYR A 148 -7.44 5.93 5.08
C TYR A 148 -8.57 4.90 5.15
N ARG A 149 -8.26 3.60 5.19
CA ARG A 149 -9.24 2.50 5.34
C ARG A 149 -10.11 2.67 6.58
N SER A 150 -9.53 3.08 7.70
CA SER A 150 -10.30 3.32 8.94
C SER A 150 -11.32 4.46 8.78
N VAL A 151 -10.95 5.54 8.10
CA VAL A 151 -11.86 6.66 7.82
C VAL A 151 -12.92 6.27 6.80
N ASP A 152 -12.56 5.49 5.78
CA ASP A 152 -13.49 4.97 4.79
C ASP A 152 -14.51 4.03 5.42
N ASN A 153 -14.10 3.11 6.27
CA ASN A 153 -15.00 2.23 7.03
C ASN A 153 -16.00 3.02 7.88
N LEU A 154 -15.55 4.10 8.56
CA LEU A 154 -16.46 4.97 9.32
C LEU A 154 -17.52 5.62 8.40
N TRP A 155 -17.14 5.95 7.17
CA TRP A 155 -18.05 6.51 6.18
C TRP A 155 -19.03 5.45 5.66
N MET A 156 -18.55 4.28 5.29
CA MET A 156 -19.37 3.17 4.80
C MET A 156 -20.40 2.71 5.82
N GLU A 157 -20.05 2.65 7.10
CA GLU A 157 -20.94 2.31 8.21
C GLU A 157 -21.83 3.48 8.65
N SER A 158 -21.87 4.61 7.91
CA SER A 158 -22.63 5.81 8.24
C SER A 158 -22.37 6.35 9.65
N LEU A 159 -21.17 6.11 10.15
CA LEU A 159 -20.71 6.64 11.43
C LEU A 159 -19.85 7.88 11.20
N SER A 160 -20.25 9.00 11.81
CA SER A 160 -19.51 10.29 11.65
C SER A 160 -19.41 10.78 10.19
N ASP A 161 -20.46 10.62 9.39
CA ASP A 161 -20.51 10.92 7.94
C ASP A 161 -19.87 12.25 7.56
N ARG A 162 -20.16 13.34 8.26
CA ARG A 162 -19.62 14.67 7.93
C ARG A 162 -18.09 14.70 8.09
N PHE A 163 -17.57 14.05 9.13
CA PHE A 163 -16.14 13.99 9.37
C PHE A 163 -15.46 13.10 8.33
N SER A 164 -15.94 11.87 8.16
CA SER A 164 -15.35 10.86 7.27
C SER A 164 -15.37 11.33 5.81
N LYS A 165 -16.53 11.79 5.32
CA LYS A 165 -16.68 12.36 3.98
C LYS A 165 -15.69 13.53 3.76
N ARG A 166 -15.62 14.46 4.72
CA ARG A 166 -14.68 15.60 4.63
C ARG A 166 -13.22 15.13 4.57
N GLN A 167 -12.83 14.12 5.36
CA GLN A 167 -11.48 13.62 5.34
C GLN A 167 -11.11 13.01 3.98
N ILE A 168 -12.03 12.31 3.33
CA ILE A 168 -11.77 11.60 2.06
C ILE A 168 -11.84 12.54 0.85
N VAL A 169 -12.82 13.46 0.79
CA VAL A 169 -13.05 14.26 -0.43
C VAL A 169 -12.40 15.64 -0.43
N ASP A 170 -12.16 16.26 0.75
CA ASP A 170 -11.58 17.59 0.82
C ASP A 170 -10.04 17.50 0.76
N TYR A 171 -9.44 18.01 -0.32
CA TYR A 171 -7.99 18.04 -0.46
C TYR A 171 -7.26 18.77 0.68
N LYS A 172 -7.95 19.63 1.45
CA LYS A 172 -7.40 20.32 2.63
C LYS A 172 -7.49 19.51 3.91
N SER A 173 -8.15 18.36 3.90
CA SER A 173 -8.26 17.50 5.08
C SER A 173 -6.88 17.03 5.55
N GLN A 174 -6.76 16.68 6.83
CA GLN A 174 -5.52 16.14 7.38
C GLN A 174 -5.13 14.82 6.70
N LEU A 175 -6.10 13.97 6.39
CA LEU A 175 -5.88 12.71 5.70
C LEU A 175 -5.27 12.95 4.30
N ASN A 176 -5.92 13.77 3.48
CA ASN A 176 -5.46 14.02 2.11
C ASN A 176 -4.13 14.80 2.07
N GLN A 177 -3.90 15.73 3.01
CA GLN A 177 -2.59 16.41 3.10
C GLN A 177 -1.46 15.43 3.40
N ARG A 178 -1.69 14.43 4.27
CA ARG A 178 -0.69 13.38 4.53
C ARG A 178 -0.42 12.51 3.29
N GLY A 179 -1.44 12.15 2.51
CA GLY A 179 -1.25 11.44 1.23
C GLY A 179 -0.45 12.26 0.22
N ILE A 180 -0.76 13.55 0.10
CA ILE A 180 -0.01 14.48 -0.76
C ILE A 180 1.45 14.62 -0.31
N GLU A 181 1.73 14.67 0.99
CA GLU A 181 3.08 14.72 1.54
C GLU A 181 3.87 13.45 1.19
N ILE A 182 3.27 12.27 1.33
CA ILE A 182 3.88 10.99 0.93
C ILE A 182 4.24 11.02 -0.56
N CYS A 183 3.32 11.48 -1.43
CA CYS A 183 3.60 11.63 -2.85
C CYS A 183 4.80 12.55 -3.12
N ASN A 184 4.88 13.69 -2.44
CA ASN A 184 5.98 14.63 -2.58
C ASN A 184 7.33 14.03 -2.16
N GLU A 185 7.36 13.25 -1.05
CA GLU A 185 8.59 12.58 -0.62
C GLU A 185 8.99 11.46 -1.59
N LEU A 186 8.02 10.68 -2.08
CA LEU A 186 8.28 9.64 -3.07
C LEU A 186 8.79 10.24 -4.38
N GLU A 187 8.17 11.32 -4.89
CA GLU A 187 8.61 12.02 -6.11
C GLU A 187 10.09 12.46 -6.02
N LYS A 188 10.53 12.96 -4.85
CA LYS A 188 11.94 13.31 -4.62
C LYS A 188 12.87 12.10 -4.70
N LYS A 189 12.41 10.92 -4.32
CA LYS A 189 13.23 9.68 -4.34
C LYS A 189 13.29 9.05 -5.73
N VAL A 190 12.13 8.91 -6.40
CA VAL A 190 12.04 8.24 -7.70
C VAL A 190 12.37 9.15 -8.88
N GLN A 191 12.41 10.48 -8.68
CA GLN A 191 12.65 11.51 -9.72
C GLN A 191 11.68 11.39 -10.92
N LYS A 192 10.47 10.95 -10.63
CA LYS A 192 9.35 10.81 -11.57
C LYS A 192 8.09 11.38 -10.93
N PRO A 193 7.11 11.89 -11.69
CA PRO A 193 5.86 12.42 -11.13
C PRO A 193 5.14 11.37 -10.27
N VAL A 194 4.68 11.80 -9.10
CA VAL A 194 3.85 10.97 -8.20
C VAL A 194 2.55 11.71 -7.92
N TYR A 195 1.44 11.13 -8.33
CA TYR A 195 0.12 11.72 -8.17
C TYR A 195 -0.61 11.08 -6.98
N TYR A 196 -1.33 11.91 -6.24
CA TYR A 196 -2.25 11.45 -5.21
C TYR A 196 -3.65 11.28 -5.81
N LEU A 197 -4.23 10.08 -5.75
CA LEU A 197 -5.59 9.83 -6.17
C LEU A 197 -6.54 10.42 -5.12
N LEU A 198 -7.14 11.56 -5.44
CA LEU A 198 -8.14 12.20 -4.61
C LEU A 198 -9.53 11.68 -4.97
N CYS A 199 -10.29 11.22 -3.98
CA CYS A 199 -11.69 10.87 -4.18
C CYS A 199 -12.45 12.06 -4.77
N ASN A 200 -13.20 11.84 -5.85
CA ASN A 200 -13.90 12.92 -6.55
C ASN A 200 -14.96 13.56 -5.63
N PRO A 201 -14.86 14.86 -5.31
CA PRO A 201 -15.80 15.53 -4.42
C PRO A 201 -17.23 15.63 -4.97
N ILE A 202 -17.43 15.37 -6.26
CA ILE A 202 -18.72 15.54 -6.95
C ILE A 202 -19.54 14.24 -6.94
N GLY A 203 -18.91 13.09 -6.75
CA GLY A 203 -19.56 11.78 -6.69
C GLY A 203 -19.02 10.97 -5.53
N GLY A 204 -19.62 11.05 -4.36
CA GLY A 204 -19.44 10.02 -3.36
C GLY A 204 -20.03 8.71 -3.84
N TRP A 205 -19.58 7.55 -3.36
CA TRP A 205 -20.02 6.21 -3.80
C TRP A 205 -21.54 6.05 -3.92
N PHE A 206 -22.34 6.84 -3.18
CA PHE A 206 -23.81 6.81 -3.17
C PHE A 206 -24.49 8.00 -3.86
N GLU A 207 -23.78 9.07 -4.24
CA GLU A 207 -24.37 10.24 -4.94
C GLU A 207 -24.17 10.19 -6.46
N PHE A 208 -23.57 9.11 -6.97
CA PHE A 208 -23.27 8.89 -8.39
C PHE A 208 -24.47 9.04 -9.32
N GLU A 209 -25.68 8.80 -8.83
CA GLU A 209 -26.87 8.78 -9.69
C GLU A 209 -27.46 10.16 -9.98
N LYS A 210 -27.12 11.21 -9.23
CA LYS A 210 -27.85 12.50 -9.31
C LYS A 210 -27.10 13.66 -9.94
N ASN A 211 -25.77 13.66 -10.00
CA ASN A 211 -25.00 14.81 -10.49
C ASN A 211 -23.73 14.38 -11.27
N ASN A 212 -23.90 13.85 -12.46
CA ASN A 212 -22.81 13.61 -13.43
C ASN A 212 -22.19 14.94 -13.93
N LYS A 213 -21.71 15.78 -13.02
CA LYS A 213 -20.87 16.92 -13.39
C LYS A 213 -19.42 16.42 -13.46
N GLU A 214 -18.98 16.21 -14.66
CA GLU A 214 -17.58 15.89 -14.97
C GLU A 214 -16.66 16.93 -14.32
N LEU A 215 -15.70 16.46 -13.50
CA LEU A 215 -14.68 17.33 -12.89
C LEU A 215 -13.80 17.91 -14.01
N GLN A 216 -13.92 19.21 -14.30
CA GLN A 216 -13.17 19.89 -15.38
C GLN A 216 -11.96 20.65 -14.86
N VAL A 217 -11.98 21.09 -13.61
CA VAL A 217 -10.93 21.91 -13.02
C VAL A 217 -10.40 21.30 -11.72
N CYS A 218 -9.13 21.51 -11.46
CA CYS A 218 -8.48 21.06 -10.23
C CYS A 218 -9.09 21.76 -9.00
N PRO A 219 -9.58 21.04 -8.00
CA PRO A 219 -10.17 21.64 -6.80
C PRO A 219 -9.17 22.45 -5.95
N LYS A 220 -7.85 22.22 -6.14
CA LYS A 220 -6.81 22.92 -5.39
C LYS A 220 -6.38 24.23 -6.05
N CYS A 221 -6.18 24.25 -7.37
CA CYS A 221 -5.63 25.43 -8.06
C CYS A 221 -6.59 26.08 -9.06
N GLY A 222 -7.77 25.48 -9.31
CA GLY A 222 -8.73 25.97 -10.30
C GLY A 222 -8.28 25.81 -11.76
N GLY A 223 -7.09 25.23 -12.01
CA GLY A 223 -6.58 25.01 -13.35
C GLY A 223 -7.26 23.85 -14.05
N GLU A 224 -7.20 23.86 -15.38
CA GLU A 224 -7.73 22.80 -16.23
C GLU A 224 -7.02 21.47 -15.97
N LEU A 225 -7.77 20.37 -15.98
CA LEU A 225 -7.23 19.02 -15.80
C LEU A 225 -6.82 18.43 -17.13
N LYS A 226 -5.67 17.78 -17.16
CA LYS A 226 -5.20 17.01 -18.30
C LYS A 226 -5.90 15.65 -18.32
N VAL A 227 -6.55 15.34 -19.43
CA VAL A 227 -7.17 14.03 -19.66
C VAL A 227 -6.12 13.04 -20.12
N LEU A 228 -6.10 11.88 -19.53
CA LEU A 228 -5.29 10.72 -19.91
C LEU A 228 -6.18 9.68 -20.58
N LYS A 229 -5.69 9.03 -21.63
CA LYS A 229 -6.35 7.94 -22.32
C LYS A 229 -5.63 6.63 -21.96
N ASP A 230 -6.41 5.55 -21.83
CA ASP A 230 -5.89 4.20 -21.57
C ASP A 230 -4.96 4.14 -20.35
N SER A 231 -5.31 4.88 -19.29
CA SER A 231 -4.56 5.03 -18.06
C SER A 231 -5.40 4.62 -16.85
N TYR A 232 -4.75 4.20 -15.77
CA TYR A 232 -5.40 3.90 -14.48
C TYR A 232 -6.18 5.09 -13.93
N VAL A 233 -5.69 6.31 -14.14
CA VAL A 233 -6.38 7.55 -13.78
C VAL A 233 -6.79 8.29 -15.05
N GLU A 234 -7.96 8.89 -15.06
CA GLU A 234 -8.50 9.58 -16.23
C GLU A 234 -8.05 11.03 -16.34
N LYS A 235 -7.89 11.70 -15.22
CA LYS A 235 -7.52 13.11 -15.17
C LYS A 235 -6.46 13.39 -14.14
N ILE A 236 -5.54 14.29 -14.49
CA ILE A 236 -4.47 14.73 -13.59
C ILE A 236 -4.32 16.24 -13.58
N CYS A 237 -3.83 16.75 -12.45
CA CYS A 237 -3.32 18.11 -12.32
C CYS A 237 -1.81 18.09 -12.13
N ASP A 238 -1.03 18.35 -13.16
CA ASP A 238 0.44 18.33 -13.07
C ASP A 238 1.00 19.31 -12.04
N LYS A 239 0.34 20.48 -11.86
CA LYS A 239 0.75 21.49 -10.90
C LYS A 239 0.57 21.06 -9.45
N CYS A 240 -0.53 20.34 -9.17
CA CYS A 240 -0.93 19.98 -7.80
C CYS A 240 -0.61 18.53 -7.45
N ARG A 241 -0.14 17.73 -8.40
CA ARG A 241 0.09 16.29 -8.27
C ARG A 241 -1.15 15.54 -7.76
N LEU A 242 -2.33 15.94 -8.27
CA LEU A 242 -3.60 15.28 -7.99
C LEU A 242 -4.06 14.48 -9.20
N ALA A 243 -4.57 13.28 -8.96
CA ALA A 243 -5.20 12.41 -9.94
C ALA A 243 -6.66 12.15 -9.58
N PHE A 244 -7.46 11.83 -10.58
CA PHE A 244 -8.88 11.60 -10.46
C PHE A 244 -9.31 10.46 -11.36
N ILE A 245 -10.27 9.66 -10.89
CA ILE A 245 -11.01 8.68 -11.66
C ILE A 245 -12.45 9.19 -11.76
N THR A 246 -13.00 9.22 -12.98
CA THR A 246 -14.42 9.47 -13.22
C THR A 246 -15.02 8.13 -13.59
N TYR A 247 -15.90 7.61 -12.76
CA TYR A 247 -16.60 6.37 -13.09
C TYR A 247 -17.65 6.69 -14.16
N GLU A 248 -17.35 6.41 -15.42
CA GLU A 248 -18.38 6.39 -16.47
C GLU A 248 -19.25 5.15 -16.28
N LYS A 249 -20.57 5.33 -16.56
CA LYS A 249 -21.57 4.25 -16.53
C LYS A 249 -21.42 3.31 -17.71
#